data_ec54a9e5d16e03df274a71b881213fec
#
_entry.id   ec54a9e5d16e03df274a71b881213fec
#
_cell.length_a   1.000
_cell.length_b   1.000
_cell.length_c   1.000
_cell.angle_alpha   90.00
_cell.angle_beta   90.00
_cell.angle_gamma   90.00
#
_symmetry.space_group_name_H-M   'P 1'
#
loop_
_entity.id
_entity.type
_entity.pdbx_description
1 polymer ?
#
loop_
_entity_poly.entity_id
_entity_poly.type
_entity_poly.pdbx_seq_one_letter_code
_entity_poly.pdbx_strand_id
1 'polypeptide(L)'
;PRRYPALNDAERLRIFRQGGMHGLTSGALLNPDVWQQLHTWQIEQRDADPTLCADVPWLAVYQAEGRKALAGYLGTPSEQDFDELGQTLARFKNGIDAIWLKRMGRDDAALWYDKVDFSQVKVLIVEWTHGNSDFYCGVDLPVFLYSTPQETMTYRVSRARDGAADSPFVTMVLQIEQRLLESQAHKAKIILSREGKVLSWSEYCKLAVS
;
A
#
# COMPACT_ATOMS: atom_id res chain seq x y z
N PRO A 1 -3.67 -7.31 6.69
CA PRO A 1 -3.33 -8.71 6.36
C PRO A 1 -2.89 -8.86 4.92
N ARG A 2 -1.65 -9.29 4.70
CA ARG A 2 -1.13 -9.60 3.37
C ARG A 2 -1.70 -10.94 2.90
N ARG A 3 -1.87 -11.10 1.58
CA ARG A 3 -2.25 -12.39 1.01
C ARG A 3 -1.06 -13.36 0.99
N TYR A 4 0.13 -12.85 0.70
CA TYR A 4 1.37 -13.62 0.63
C TYR A 4 2.48 -12.95 1.49
N PRO A 5 3.46 -13.71 2.02
CA PRO A 5 4.48 -13.19 2.96
C PRO A 5 5.38 -12.11 2.36
N ALA A 6 6.48 -12.47 1.73
CA ALA A 6 7.54 -11.54 1.34
C ALA A 6 7.41 -10.98 -0.07
N LEU A 7 6.44 -11.41 -0.85
CA LEU A 7 6.35 -11.12 -2.30
C LEU A 7 5.78 -9.73 -2.64
N ASN A 8 5.32 -8.95 -1.65
CA ASN A 8 4.59 -7.71 -1.96
C ASN A 8 5.39 -6.73 -2.82
N ASP A 9 6.67 -6.50 -2.50
CA ASP A 9 7.43 -5.50 -3.25
C ASP A 9 7.84 -6.02 -4.63
N ALA A 10 8.20 -7.28 -4.74
CA ALA A 10 8.48 -7.92 -6.03
C ALA A 10 7.22 -7.99 -6.91
N GLU A 11 6.07 -8.35 -6.33
CA GLU A 11 4.81 -8.41 -7.05
C GLU A 11 4.32 -7.00 -7.46
N ARG A 12 4.43 -6.01 -6.59
CA ARG A 12 4.13 -4.61 -6.89
C ARG A 12 4.97 -4.10 -8.06
N LEU A 13 6.28 -4.39 -8.03
CA LEU A 13 7.19 -4.03 -9.12
C LEU A 13 6.83 -4.75 -10.42
N ARG A 14 6.46 -6.03 -10.35
CA ARG A 14 6.01 -6.82 -11.50
C ARG A 14 4.75 -6.20 -12.13
N ILE A 15 3.76 -5.83 -11.33
CA ILE A 15 2.51 -5.18 -11.80
C ILE A 15 2.82 -3.84 -12.47
N PHE A 16 3.67 -3.02 -11.86
CA PHE A 16 4.12 -1.76 -12.44
C PHE A 16 4.77 -1.97 -13.81
N ARG A 17 5.73 -2.89 -13.89
CA ARG A 17 6.46 -3.20 -15.14
C ARG A 17 5.56 -3.77 -16.23
N GLN A 18 4.62 -4.64 -15.87
CA GLN A 18 3.63 -5.16 -16.82
C GLN A 18 2.74 -4.06 -17.39
N GLY A 19 2.22 -3.17 -16.53
CA GLY A 19 1.41 -2.04 -16.97
C GLY A 19 2.20 -1.11 -17.91
N GLY A 20 3.44 -0.80 -17.56
CA GLY A 20 4.32 0.01 -18.40
C GLY A 20 4.61 -0.62 -19.75
N MET A 21 4.92 -1.91 -19.79
CA MET A 21 5.10 -2.65 -21.06
C MET A 21 3.84 -2.68 -21.90
N HIS A 22 2.68 -2.86 -21.28
CA HIS A 22 1.40 -2.78 -21.99
C HIS A 22 1.21 -1.40 -22.62
N GLY A 23 1.55 -0.33 -21.91
CA GLY A 23 1.48 1.04 -22.43
C GLY A 23 2.37 1.25 -23.66
N LEU A 24 3.62 0.78 -23.61
CA LEU A 24 4.55 0.88 -24.74
C LEU A 24 4.09 0.08 -25.97
N THR A 25 3.58 -1.12 -25.77
CA THR A 25 3.10 -1.97 -26.88
C THR A 25 1.85 -1.42 -27.51
N SER A 26 0.88 -0.99 -26.70
CA SER A 26 -0.38 -0.40 -27.18
C SER A 26 -0.17 0.93 -27.89
N GLY A 27 0.81 1.72 -27.45
CA GLY A 27 1.19 2.98 -28.08
C GLY A 27 2.12 2.84 -29.31
N ALA A 28 2.47 1.60 -29.71
CA ALA A 28 3.45 1.31 -30.75
C ALA A 28 4.82 2.02 -30.54
N LEU A 29 5.20 2.21 -29.28
CA LEU A 29 6.46 2.86 -28.88
C LEU A 29 7.61 1.88 -28.66
N LEU A 30 7.32 0.58 -28.58
CA LEU A 30 8.31 -0.45 -28.33
C LEU A 30 9.08 -0.78 -29.61
N ASN A 31 10.40 -0.63 -29.55
CA ASN A 31 11.35 -1.05 -30.59
C ASN A 31 12.62 -1.58 -29.93
N PRO A 32 13.61 -2.13 -30.67
CA PRO A 32 14.81 -2.72 -30.08
C PRO A 32 15.62 -1.77 -29.17
N ASP A 33 15.74 -0.49 -29.55
CA ASP A 33 16.52 0.49 -28.78
C ASP A 33 15.80 0.84 -27.47
N VAL A 34 14.49 1.06 -27.52
CA VAL A 34 13.65 1.29 -26.34
C VAL A 34 13.71 0.07 -25.40
N TRP A 35 13.62 -1.12 -25.97
CA TRP A 35 13.72 -2.37 -25.17
C TRP A 35 15.07 -2.47 -24.45
N GLN A 36 16.16 -2.25 -25.16
CA GLN A 36 17.52 -2.33 -24.58
C GLN A 36 17.71 -1.31 -23.46
N GLN A 37 17.31 -0.06 -23.69
CA GLN A 37 17.41 1.01 -22.71
C GLN A 37 16.55 0.74 -21.47
N LEU A 38 15.29 0.34 -21.67
CA LEU A 38 14.38 -0.01 -20.58
C LEU A 38 14.92 -1.18 -19.77
N HIS A 39 15.44 -2.22 -20.43
CA HIS A 39 16.00 -3.38 -19.74
C HIS A 39 17.20 -3.02 -18.86
N THR A 40 18.07 -2.14 -19.33
CA THR A 40 19.17 -1.59 -18.54
C THR A 40 18.66 -0.89 -17.28
N TRP A 41 17.67 0.00 -17.43
CA TRP A 41 17.11 0.70 -16.28
C TRP A 41 16.32 -0.21 -15.31
N GLN A 42 15.71 -1.28 -15.81
CA GLN A 42 15.08 -2.28 -14.94
C GLN A 42 16.12 -3.04 -14.09
N ILE A 43 17.30 -3.33 -14.64
CA ILE A 43 18.41 -3.93 -13.88
C ILE A 43 18.93 -2.94 -12.83
N GLU A 44 19.08 -1.68 -13.20
CA GLU A 44 19.54 -0.60 -12.33
C GLU A 44 18.46 -0.12 -11.33
N GLN A 45 17.24 -0.64 -11.41
CA GLN A 45 16.07 -0.21 -10.62
C GLN A 45 15.73 1.29 -10.78
N ARG A 46 15.97 1.85 -11.96
CA ARG A 46 15.74 3.25 -12.33
C ARG A 46 14.54 3.46 -13.25
N ASP A 47 13.89 2.40 -13.67
CA ASP A 47 12.75 2.44 -14.58
C ASP A 47 11.51 3.18 -14.03
N ALA A 48 11.48 3.43 -12.71
CA ALA A 48 10.46 4.25 -12.05
C ALA A 48 10.92 5.69 -11.73
N ASP A 49 12.14 6.09 -12.13
CA ASP A 49 12.68 7.43 -11.85
C ASP A 49 12.01 8.50 -12.74
N PRO A 50 11.21 9.42 -12.17
CA PRO A 50 10.50 10.43 -12.95
C PRO A 50 11.44 11.47 -13.56
N THR A 51 12.66 11.63 -13.05
CA THR A 51 13.61 12.61 -13.59
C THR A 51 14.08 12.26 -14.99
N LEU A 52 14.07 10.97 -15.35
CA LEU A 52 14.45 10.50 -16.68
C LEU A 52 13.38 10.78 -17.76
N CYS A 53 12.15 11.08 -17.35
CA CYS A 53 11.05 11.31 -18.30
C CYS A 53 11.19 12.61 -19.08
N ALA A 54 11.95 13.60 -18.58
CA ALA A 54 12.15 14.88 -19.26
C ALA A 54 12.83 14.71 -20.61
N ASP A 55 13.81 13.80 -20.68
CA ASP A 55 14.60 13.56 -21.88
C ASP A 55 14.10 12.35 -22.71
N VAL A 56 13.17 11.57 -22.14
CA VAL A 56 12.74 10.28 -22.72
C VAL A 56 11.21 10.15 -22.71
N PRO A 57 10.52 10.67 -23.76
CA PRO A 57 9.06 10.73 -23.78
C PRO A 57 8.36 9.37 -23.66
N TRP A 58 8.91 8.30 -24.24
CA TRP A 58 8.32 6.96 -24.13
C TRP A 58 8.36 6.43 -22.67
N LEU A 59 9.34 6.85 -21.86
CA LEU A 59 9.42 6.46 -20.44
C LEU A 59 8.27 7.07 -19.65
N ALA A 60 7.84 8.28 -20.00
CA ALA A 60 6.66 8.89 -19.36
C ALA A 60 5.39 8.06 -19.58
N VAL A 61 5.20 7.51 -20.80
CA VAL A 61 4.09 6.59 -21.11
C VAL A 61 4.23 5.30 -20.28
N TYR A 62 5.42 4.70 -20.26
CA TYR A 62 5.70 3.51 -19.49
C TYR A 62 5.37 3.73 -17.99
N GLN A 63 5.87 4.80 -17.39
CA GLN A 63 5.64 5.10 -15.98
C GLN A 63 4.17 5.43 -15.69
N ALA A 64 3.48 6.14 -16.57
CA ALA A 64 2.07 6.48 -16.39
C ALA A 64 1.18 5.22 -16.39
N GLU A 65 1.35 4.34 -17.37
CA GLU A 65 0.57 3.09 -17.44
C GLU A 65 0.96 2.08 -16.36
N GLY A 66 2.25 2.02 -16.01
CA GLY A 66 2.72 1.24 -14.87
C GLY A 66 2.12 1.72 -13.55
N ARG A 67 2.09 3.03 -13.31
CA ARG A 67 1.46 3.65 -12.13
C ARG A 67 -0.04 3.37 -12.07
N LYS A 68 -0.72 3.43 -13.20
CA LYS A 68 -2.16 3.12 -13.31
C LYS A 68 -2.45 1.66 -12.97
N ALA A 69 -1.67 0.72 -13.51
CA ALA A 69 -1.79 -0.70 -13.21
C ALA A 69 -1.53 -0.97 -11.70
N LEU A 70 -0.49 -0.34 -11.14
CA LEU A 70 -0.16 -0.46 -9.72
C LEU A 70 -1.28 0.13 -8.83
N ALA A 71 -1.85 1.27 -9.19
CA ALA A 71 -2.98 1.86 -8.46
C ALA A 71 -4.23 0.97 -8.48
N GLY A 72 -4.45 0.21 -9.55
CA GLY A 72 -5.51 -0.78 -9.65
C GLY A 72 -5.26 -2.08 -8.85
N TYR A 73 -4.05 -2.28 -8.36
CA TYR A 73 -3.65 -3.45 -7.58
C TYR A 73 -3.57 -3.16 -6.07
N LEU A 74 -2.96 -2.02 -5.70
CA LEU A 74 -2.71 -1.65 -4.30
C LEU A 74 -4.01 -1.51 -3.51
N GLY A 75 -4.04 -2.07 -2.32
CA GLY A 75 -5.17 -2.02 -1.41
C GLY A 75 -6.41 -2.77 -1.88
N THR A 76 -6.30 -3.64 -2.89
CA THR A 76 -7.38 -4.49 -3.40
C THR A 76 -7.31 -5.93 -2.85
N PRO A 77 -8.37 -6.74 -3.03
CA PRO A 77 -8.34 -8.16 -2.66
C PRO A 77 -7.27 -8.99 -3.40
N SER A 78 -6.73 -8.49 -4.51
CA SER A 78 -5.60 -9.15 -5.20
C SER A 78 -4.30 -9.04 -4.40
N GLU A 79 -4.12 -7.97 -3.65
CA GLU A 79 -2.96 -7.75 -2.79
C GLU A 79 -3.20 -8.21 -1.35
N GLN A 80 -4.39 -7.96 -0.81
CA GLN A 80 -4.69 -8.07 0.62
C GLN A 80 -5.76 -9.14 0.89
N ASP A 81 -5.64 -9.79 2.04
CA ASP A 81 -6.59 -10.81 2.50
C ASP A 81 -7.67 -10.19 3.39
N PHE A 82 -8.59 -9.47 2.76
CA PHE A 82 -9.70 -8.82 3.46
C PHE A 82 -10.68 -9.82 4.06
N ASP A 83 -10.84 -10.99 3.42
CA ASP A 83 -11.75 -12.04 3.90
C ASP A 83 -11.27 -12.59 5.24
N GLU A 84 -9.97 -12.87 5.38
CA GLU A 84 -9.41 -13.34 6.65
C GLU A 84 -9.58 -12.28 7.76
N LEU A 85 -9.36 -11.00 7.45
CA LEU A 85 -9.59 -9.92 8.42
C LEU A 85 -11.06 -9.86 8.83
N GLY A 86 -11.98 -9.86 7.86
CA GLY A 86 -13.42 -9.85 8.13
C GLY A 86 -13.89 -11.03 8.98
N GLN A 87 -13.38 -12.25 8.70
CA GLN A 87 -13.64 -13.42 9.53
C GLN A 87 -13.09 -13.28 10.95
N THR A 88 -11.89 -12.72 11.10
CA THR A 88 -11.27 -12.49 12.41
C THR A 88 -12.13 -11.52 13.24
N LEU A 89 -12.58 -10.41 12.65
CA LEU A 89 -13.45 -9.45 13.31
C LEU A 89 -14.80 -10.08 13.69
N ALA A 90 -15.41 -10.84 12.79
CA ALA A 90 -16.67 -11.53 13.06
C ALA A 90 -16.55 -12.53 14.20
N ARG A 91 -15.49 -13.35 14.24
CA ARG A 91 -15.22 -14.29 15.35
C ARG A 91 -15.04 -13.57 16.66
N PHE A 92 -14.27 -12.49 16.68
CA PHE A 92 -14.08 -11.69 17.89
C PHE A 92 -15.41 -11.12 18.42
N LYS A 93 -16.23 -10.53 17.54
CA LYS A 93 -17.56 -9.98 17.89
C LYS A 93 -18.54 -11.03 18.37
N ASN A 94 -18.44 -12.24 17.87
CA ASN A 94 -19.26 -13.38 18.32
C ASN A 94 -18.75 -14.01 19.62
N GLY A 95 -17.74 -13.43 20.27
CA GLY A 95 -17.22 -13.89 21.56
C GLY A 95 -16.47 -15.22 21.48
N ILE A 96 -15.85 -15.52 20.34
CA ILE A 96 -15.00 -16.71 20.23
C ILE A 96 -13.70 -16.49 21.05
N ASP A 97 -13.53 -17.30 22.07
CA ASP A 97 -12.44 -17.17 23.04
C ASP A 97 -11.05 -17.36 22.44
N ALA A 98 -10.93 -18.16 21.38
CA ALA A 98 -9.64 -18.44 20.74
C ALA A 98 -9.72 -18.42 19.23
N ILE A 99 -8.89 -17.58 18.60
CA ILE A 99 -8.88 -17.36 17.16
C ILE A 99 -7.49 -17.69 16.62
N TRP A 100 -7.44 -18.45 15.52
CA TRP A 100 -6.21 -18.68 14.79
C TRP A 100 -5.91 -17.46 13.91
N LEU A 101 -4.76 -16.83 14.14
CA LEU A 101 -4.31 -15.67 13.40
C LEU A 101 -3.12 -16.04 12.53
N LYS A 102 -3.18 -15.65 11.26
CA LYS A 102 -2.08 -15.79 10.32
C LYS A 102 -0.90 -14.93 10.76
N ARG A 103 0.28 -15.52 10.70
CA ARG A 103 1.57 -14.88 10.93
C ARG A 103 2.41 -15.00 9.68
N MET A 104 3.11 -13.95 9.37
CA MET A 104 4.00 -13.90 8.22
C MET A 104 5.36 -13.37 8.64
N GLY A 105 6.42 -14.10 8.25
CA GLY A 105 7.79 -13.65 8.36
C GLY A 105 8.20 -12.72 7.21
N ARG A 106 9.51 -12.68 6.98
CA ARG A 106 10.12 -11.83 5.95
C ARG A 106 10.54 -12.59 4.69
N ASP A 107 10.47 -13.90 4.71
CA ASP A 107 10.73 -14.76 3.56
C ASP A 107 9.46 -15.47 3.08
N ASP A 108 9.49 -15.99 1.88
CA ASP A 108 8.32 -16.59 1.21
C ASP A 108 7.81 -17.86 1.90
N ALA A 109 8.66 -18.53 2.68
CA ALA A 109 8.31 -19.75 3.40
C ALA A 109 7.77 -19.48 4.81
N ALA A 110 7.92 -18.24 5.30
CA ALA A 110 7.57 -17.88 6.67
C ALA A 110 6.07 -17.52 6.81
N LEU A 111 5.24 -18.54 6.70
CA LEU A 111 3.79 -18.46 6.93
C LEU A 111 3.39 -19.51 7.96
N TRP A 112 2.76 -19.08 9.06
CA TRP A 112 2.21 -19.99 10.09
C TRP A 112 0.96 -19.40 10.72
N TYR A 113 0.32 -20.15 11.60
CA TYR A 113 -0.84 -19.71 12.35
C TYR A 113 -0.59 -19.88 13.84
N ASP A 114 -0.91 -18.84 14.63
CA ASP A 114 -0.93 -18.90 16.08
C ASP A 114 -2.35 -18.85 16.60
N LYS A 115 -2.65 -19.70 17.57
CA LYS A 115 -3.91 -19.64 18.31
C LYS A 115 -3.80 -18.59 19.41
N VAL A 116 -4.57 -17.53 19.30
CA VAL A 116 -4.58 -16.41 20.24
C VAL A 116 -5.82 -16.47 21.12
N ASP A 117 -5.63 -16.36 22.45
CA ASP A 117 -6.72 -16.29 23.42
C ASP A 117 -7.29 -14.87 23.46
N PHE A 118 -8.58 -14.75 23.20
CA PHE A 118 -9.35 -13.51 23.24
C PHE A 118 -10.33 -13.45 24.41
N SER A 119 -10.40 -14.46 25.29
CA SER A 119 -11.39 -14.57 26.36
C SER A 119 -11.45 -13.34 27.28
N GLN A 120 -10.32 -12.67 27.50
CA GLN A 120 -10.23 -11.46 28.33
C GLN A 120 -10.13 -10.17 27.52
N VAL A 121 -10.13 -10.24 26.17
CA VAL A 121 -9.97 -9.07 25.31
C VAL A 121 -11.34 -8.39 25.12
N LYS A 122 -11.44 -7.13 25.53
CA LYS A 122 -12.67 -6.33 25.39
C LYS A 122 -12.65 -5.41 24.17
N VAL A 123 -11.46 -5.06 23.71
CA VAL A 123 -11.27 -4.15 22.56
C VAL A 123 -10.23 -4.75 21.63
N LEU A 124 -10.56 -4.88 20.35
CA LEU A 124 -9.65 -5.29 19.30
C LEU A 124 -9.30 -4.06 18.47
N ILE A 125 -8.00 -3.73 18.40
CA ILE A 125 -7.48 -2.65 17.57
C ILE A 125 -6.84 -3.26 16.32
N VAL A 126 -7.29 -2.83 15.15
CA VAL A 126 -6.68 -3.15 13.87
C VAL A 126 -5.92 -1.93 13.38
N GLU A 127 -4.58 -1.97 13.46
CA GLU A 127 -3.71 -0.95 12.88
C GLU A 127 -3.27 -1.41 11.49
N TRP A 128 -3.68 -0.66 10.46
CA TRP A 128 -3.38 -1.05 9.10
C TRP A 128 -3.58 0.11 8.11
N THR A 129 -2.73 0.20 7.08
CA THR A 129 -2.82 1.20 5.99
C THR A 129 -4.21 1.22 5.33
N HIS A 130 -4.83 0.06 5.12
CA HIS A 130 -6.15 -0.06 4.48
C HIS A 130 -7.29 -0.23 5.49
N GLY A 131 -7.14 0.31 6.71
CA GLY A 131 -8.09 0.14 7.81
C GLY A 131 -9.50 0.66 7.55
N ASN A 132 -9.66 1.60 6.61
CA ASN A 132 -10.97 2.15 6.21
C ASN A 132 -11.42 1.68 4.81
N SER A 133 -10.90 0.56 4.32
CA SER A 133 -11.27 -0.01 3.03
C SER A 133 -12.72 -0.47 2.97
N ASP A 134 -13.33 -0.43 1.77
CA ASP A 134 -14.67 -0.98 1.50
C ASP A 134 -14.68 -2.51 1.31
N PHE A 135 -13.51 -3.14 1.21
CA PHE A 135 -13.41 -4.57 0.95
C PHE A 135 -13.68 -5.45 2.18
N TYR A 136 -13.89 -4.87 3.35
CA TYR A 136 -14.28 -5.59 4.55
C TYR A 136 -15.20 -4.74 5.43
N CYS A 137 -15.85 -5.37 6.41
CA CYS A 137 -16.72 -4.71 7.36
C CYS A 137 -16.46 -5.22 8.79
N GLY A 138 -17.14 -4.64 9.76
CA GLY A 138 -17.07 -5.10 11.15
C GLY A 138 -16.25 -4.19 12.07
N VAL A 139 -15.73 -3.08 11.60
CA VAL A 139 -15.10 -2.05 12.45
C VAL A 139 -16.18 -1.13 13.03
N ASP A 140 -16.23 -1.02 14.36
CA ASP A 140 -17.23 -0.19 15.04
C ASP A 140 -16.82 1.28 15.09
N LEU A 141 -15.53 1.52 15.23
CA LEU A 141 -14.94 2.85 15.33
C LEU A 141 -13.78 3.00 14.31
N PRO A 142 -14.07 3.38 13.07
CA PRO A 142 -13.04 3.68 12.10
C PRO A 142 -12.31 4.97 12.47
N VAL A 143 -10.99 4.88 12.53
CA VAL A 143 -10.07 5.99 12.86
C VAL A 143 -9.18 6.25 11.65
N PHE A 144 -8.92 7.51 11.34
CA PHE A 144 -7.95 7.92 10.35
C PHE A 144 -6.81 8.67 11.03
N LEU A 145 -5.59 8.18 10.83
CA LEU A 145 -4.38 8.84 11.30
C LEU A 145 -3.82 9.67 10.15
N TYR A 146 -3.96 10.98 10.26
CA TYR A 146 -3.48 11.90 9.25
C TYR A 146 -1.99 12.21 9.46
N SER A 147 -1.20 11.86 8.46
CA SER A 147 0.22 12.25 8.34
C SER A 147 0.62 12.21 6.87
N THR A 148 1.60 13.03 6.51
CA THR A 148 2.15 13.04 5.16
C THR A 148 3.30 12.03 5.01
N PRO A 149 3.63 11.59 3.78
CA PRO A 149 4.80 10.75 3.54
C PRO A 149 6.11 11.37 4.03
N GLN A 150 6.25 12.70 3.92
CA GLN A 150 7.41 13.44 4.40
C GLN A 150 7.56 13.37 5.91
N GLU A 151 6.46 13.55 6.64
CA GLU A 151 6.45 13.46 8.12
C GLU A 151 6.81 12.07 8.63
N THR A 152 6.47 11.03 7.86
CA THR A 152 6.76 9.64 8.24
C THR A 152 8.13 9.15 7.77
N MET A 153 8.83 9.89 6.90
CA MET A 153 10.09 9.48 6.28
C MET A 153 11.16 9.09 7.31
N THR A 154 11.35 9.91 8.35
CA THR A 154 12.36 9.63 9.40
C THR A 154 12.14 8.28 10.09
N TYR A 155 10.88 7.94 10.39
CA TYR A 155 10.54 6.65 11.01
C TYR A 155 10.70 5.48 10.05
N ARG A 156 10.47 5.71 8.76
CA ARG A 156 10.62 4.68 7.72
C ARG A 156 12.07 4.36 7.47
N VAL A 157 12.91 5.38 7.33
CA VAL A 157 14.37 5.22 7.22
C VAL A 157 14.93 4.49 8.44
N SER A 158 14.49 4.85 9.66
CA SER A 158 14.97 4.20 10.89
C SER A 158 14.54 2.73 11.02
N ARG A 159 13.41 2.34 10.43
CA ARG A 159 12.94 0.94 10.45
C ARG A 159 13.72 0.04 9.49
N ALA A 160 14.39 0.59 8.47
CA ALA A 160 15.17 -0.11 7.45
C ALA A 160 14.46 -1.37 6.87
N ARG A 161 13.12 -1.35 6.81
CA ARG A 161 12.31 -2.52 6.41
C ARG A 161 12.12 -2.61 4.89
N ASP A 162 12.19 -1.47 4.21
CA ASP A 162 11.68 -1.32 2.85
C ASP A 162 12.83 -1.09 1.84
N GLY A 163 14.01 -1.67 2.09
CA GLY A 163 15.19 -1.47 1.23
C GLY A 163 15.61 -0.01 1.20
N ALA A 164 15.85 0.55 0.01
CA ALA A 164 16.07 1.98 -0.17
C ALA A 164 14.71 2.71 -0.04
N ALA A 165 14.41 3.17 1.18
CA ALA A 165 13.14 3.84 1.52
C ALA A 165 12.88 5.12 0.69
N ASP A 166 13.89 5.60 -0.01
CA ASP A 166 13.91 6.77 -0.89
C ASP A 166 13.96 6.40 -2.38
N SER A 167 13.86 5.12 -2.74
CA SER A 167 13.85 4.73 -4.16
C SER A 167 12.66 5.34 -4.89
N PRO A 168 12.80 5.68 -6.20
CA PRO A 168 11.72 6.24 -7.00
C PRO A 168 10.47 5.34 -7.02
N PHE A 169 10.65 4.02 -7.08
CA PHE A 169 9.55 3.06 -7.04
C PHE A 169 8.83 3.07 -5.69
N VAL A 170 9.54 3.02 -4.58
CA VAL A 170 8.93 3.10 -3.24
C VAL A 170 8.20 4.42 -3.05
N THR A 171 8.78 5.53 -3.50
CA THR A 171 8.12 6.85 -3.47
C THR A 171 6.80 6.83 -4.25
N MET A 172 6.77 6.21 -5.44
CA MET A 172 5.55 6.06 -6.24
C MET A 172 4.49 5.22 -5.50
N VAL A 173 4.85 4.09 -4.92
CA VAL A 173 3.93 3.25 -4.12
C VAL A 173 3.29 4.06 -3.03
N LEU A 174 4.08 4.80 -2.27
CA LEU A 174 3.58 5.60 -1.16
C LEU A 174 2.64 6.73 -1.58
N GLN A 175 2.94 7.38 -2.69
CA GLN A 175 2.05 8.41 -3.23
C GLN A 175 0.69 7.82 -3.63
N ILE A 176 0.68 6.59 -4.16
CA ILE A 176 -0.57 5.89 -4.50
C ILE A 176 -1.32 5.50 -3.22
N GLU A 177 -0.63 4.88 -2.26
CA GLU A 177 -1.22 4.49 -0.97
C GLU A 177 -1.76 5.70 -0.20
N GLN A 178 -1.04 6.82 -0.19
CA GLN A 178 -1.50 8.06 0.44
C GLN A 178 -2.83 8.55 -0.17
N ARG A 179 -2.94 8.57 -1.50
CA ARG A 179 -4.19 8.95 -2.17
C ARG A 179 -5.35 8.01 -1.85
N LEU A 180 -5.07 6.70 -1.76
CA LEU A 180 -6.08 5.71 -1.35
C LEU A 180 -6.54 5.96 0.09
N LEU A 181 -5.64 6.24 1.01
CA LEU A 181 -5.96 6.60 2.40
C LEU A 181 -6.82 7.85 2.48
N GLU A 182 -6.42 8.91 1.78
CA GLU A 182 -7.14 10.18 1.75
C GLU A 182 -8.54 10.04 1.17
N SER A 183 -8.71 9.23 0.13
CA SER A 183 -10.03 8.95 -0.46
C SER A 183 -10.98 8.24 0.51
N GLN A 184 -10.46 7.56 1.52
CA GLN A 184 -11.23 6.84 2.54
C GLN A 184 -11.41 7.62 3.86
N ALA A 185 -10.75 8.78 4.00
CA ALA A 185 -10.77 9.57 5.23
C ALA A 185 -12.20 9.98 5.66
N HIS A 186 -13.10 10.20 4.70
CA HIS A 186 -14.50 10.55 4.97
C HIS A 186 -15.30 9.48 5.73
N LYS A 187 -14.81 8.24 5.78
CA LYS A 187 -15.43 7.14 6.52
C LYS A 187 -15.05 7.13 8.00
N ALA A 188 -13.98 7.85 8.37
CA ALA A 188 -13.52 7.88 9.73
C ALA A 188 -14.50 8.62 10.66
N LYS A 189 -14.77 8.03 11.80
CA LYS A 189 -15.49 8.69 12.90
C LYS A 189 -14.57 9.59 13.73
N ILE A 190 -13.28 9.26 13.71
CA ILE A 190 -12.24 10.05 14.40
C ILE A 190 -11.09 10.26 13.42
N ILE A 191 -10.68 11.51 13.24
CA ILE A 191 -9.47 11.88 12.51
C ILE A 191 -8.47 12.43 13.52
N LEU A 192 -7.28 11.84 13.56
CA LEU A 192 -6.20 12.26 14.44
C LEU A 192 -5.06 12.86 13.63
N SER A 193 -4.57 14.03 14.04
CA SER A 193 -3.30 14.55 13.54
C SER A 193 -2.13 13.73 14.08
N ARG A 194 -0.95 13.95 13.52
CA ARG A 194 0.30 13.34 13.99
C ARG A 194 0.58 13.62 15.48
N GLU A 195 0.21 14.80 15.97
CA GLU A 195 0.38 15.19 17.37
C GLU A 195 -0.71 14.61 18.29
N GLY A 196 -1.61 13.79 17.75
CA GLY A 196 -2.71 13.17 18.49
C GLY A 196 -3.91 14.11 18.74
N LYS A 197 -3.98 15.24 18.05
CA LYS A 197 -5.15 16.13 18.11
C LYS A 197 -6.30 15.54 17.31
N VAL A 198 -7.49 15.50 17.88
CA VAL A 198 -8.73 15.18 17.14
C VAL A 198 -9.06 16.36 16.23
N LEU A 199 -9.20 16.06 14.94
CA LEU A 199 -9.55 17.03 13.90
C LEU A 199 -11.03 16.89 13.54
N SER A 200 -11.70 18.00 13.35
CA SER A 200 -12.96 18.04 12.64
C SER A 200 -12.72 17.77 11.14
N TRP A 201 -13.78 17.36 10.42
CA TRP A 201 -13.69 17.18 8.98
C TRP A 201 -13.23 18.46 8.24
N SER A 202 -13.71 19.63 8.69
CA SER A 202 -13.33 20.92 8.11
C SER A 202 -11.85 21.26 8.34
N GLU A 203 -11.30 20.95 9.53
CA GLU A 203 -9.87 21.12 9.82
C GLU A 203 -9.01 20.20 8.96
N TYR A 204 -9.42 18.92 8.85
CA TYR A 204 -8.72 17.95 7.98
C TYR A 204 -8.70 18.40 6.52
N CYS A 205 -9.84 18.83 5.95
CA CYS A 205 -9.90 19.28 4.56
C CYS A 205 -8.98 20.47 4.27
N LYS A 206 -8.80 21.37 5.22
CA LYS A 206 -7.87 22.50 5.07
C LYS A 206 -6.40 22.04 5.04
N LEU A 207 -6.05 21.03 5.83
CA LEU A 207 -4.70 20.48 5.88
C LEU A 207 -4.37 19.59 4.67
N ALA A 208 -5.36 18.86 4.15
CA ALA A 208 -5.17 17.95 3.02
C ALA A 208 -5.02 18.67 1.66
N VAL A 209 -5.40 19.95 1.58
CA VAL A 209 -5.30 20.79 0.35
C VAL A 209 -4.02 21.64 0.36
N SER A 210 -3.36 21.79 1.49
CA SER A 210 -2.11 22.55 1.65
C SER A 210 -0.89 21.68 1.34
#